data_ec8623311b228bb1178994086552faf3
#
_entry.id   ec8623311b228bb1178994086552faf3
#
_cell.length_a   1.000
_cell.length_b   1.000
_cell.length_c   1.000
_cell.angle_alpha   90.00
_cell.angle_beta   90.00
_cell.angle_gamma   90.00
#
_symmetry.space_group_name_H-M   'P 1'
#
loop_
_entity.id
_entity.type
_entity.pdbx_description
1 polymer ?
#
loop_
_entity_poly.entity_id
_entity_poly.type
_entity_poly.pdbx_seq_one_letter_code
_entity_poly.pdbx_strand_id
1 'polypeptide(L)'
;MKNTEKTMDKIVALCKNRGFIFPGSEIYGGLANTWDYGPLGVELKNNVKKAWWKKFVQENKYNVGLDAAILMNPQTWVASGHLAGFSDPLMDCKECKERFRADKLIEDWCKENGFELPKPIDAFSHAEMKAFVEEHNIACPTCGKHNFTDIRQFNLMFKTFQGVTEDAKNTVYLRPETAQGIFTNFVNVQRTTRKKMPFGIAQIGKSFRNEITPGNFIFRVREFEQMELEFFCKPGTDLEWFQYWRTFCHNWLLSIGLKDENLRLRDHDPEELCFYSKATTDFEFLFPFGWGELWGVADRTDYDLTQHQNTSGKDLTYFDPETNERYIPYVVEPSLGVERSVLAVLCDAYDEEIVDPEKNDVRVVMRLHPALAPFKAAVLPLSKKLSDKASEIFEDLSKYFSVDFDEAGSIGKRYRRQDEVGTPLCITYDFESENDGCVTVRDRDTMEQVRIPVAELKDYIENYIKF
;
A
#
# COMPACT_ATOMS: atom_id res chain seq x y z
N MET A 1 -5.84 -22.10 -0.09
CA MET A 1 -4.37 -22.15 0.13
C MET A 1 -3.98 -21.21 1.26
N LYS A 2 -3.10 -21.62 2.19
CA LYS A 2 -2.56 -20.72 3.22
C LYS A 2 -1.48 -19.82 2.59
N ASN A 3 -1.29 -18.60 3.10
CA ASN A 3 -0.26 -17.69 2.56
C ASN A 3 1.15 -18.28 2.62
N THR A 4 1.44 -19.10 3.63
CA THR A 4 2.73 -19.83 3.76
C THR A 4 2.96 -20.90 2.68
N GLU A 5 1.93 -21.31 1.96
CA GLU A 5 2.02 -22.29 0.87
C GLU A 5 2.10 -21.64 -0.51
N LYS A 6 1.85 -20.33 -0.57
CA LYS A 6 1.94 -19.53 -1.79
C LYS A 6 3.38 -19.11 -2.04
N THR A 7 3.74 -18.92 -3.28
CA THR A 7 5.06 -18.40 -3.65
C THR A 7 4.93 -17.06 -4.34
N MET A 8 5.89 -16.17 -4.12
CA MET A 8 5.94 -14.89 -4.83
C MET A 8 6.00 -15.09 -6.35
N ASP A 9 6.71 -16.11 -6.82
CA ASP A 9 6.84 -16.39 -8.26
C ASP A 9 5.47 -16.66 -8.92
N LYS A 10 4.59 -17.42 -8.28
CA LYS A 10 3.23 -17.67 -8.78
C LYS A 10 2.40 -16.39 -8.87
N ILE A 11 2.47 -15.56 -7.83
CA ILE A 11 1.75 -14.30 -7.76
C ILE A 11 2.27 -13.30 -8.81
N VAL A 12 3.60 -13.16 -8.91
CA VAL A 12 4.25 -12.30 -9.91
C VAL A 12 3.92 -12.78 -11.34
N ALA A 13 3.97 -14.09 -11.59
CA ALA A 13 3.63 -14.66 -12.90
C ALA A 13 2.17 -14.37 -13.27
N LEU A 14 1.23 -14.55 -12.34
CA LEU A 14 -0.18 -14.21 -12.56
C LEU A 14 -0.34 -12.72 -12.85
N CYS A 15 0.28 -11.85 -12.05
CA CYS A 15 0.21 -10.40 -12.21
C CYS A 15 0.70 -9.94 -13.61
N LYS A 16 1.83 -10.48 -14.07
CA LYS A 16 2.37 -10.18 -15.40
C LYS A 16 1.47 -10.72 -16.52
N ASN A 17 1.06 -11.98 -16.41
CA ASN A 17 0.28 -12.65 -17.47
C ASN A 17 -1.15 -12.10 -17.60
N ARG A 18 -1.73 -11.55 -16.53
CA ARG A 18 -3.09 -11.03 -16.51
C ARG A 18 -3.21 -9.52 -16.54
N GLY A 19 -2.09 -8.81 -16.63
CA GLY A 19 -2.10 -7.35 -16.79
C GLY A 19 -2.38 -6.58 -15.50
N PHE A 20 -1.97 -7.13 -14.36
CA PHE A 20 -1.98 -6.37 -13.11
C PHE A 20 -0.73 -5.48 -13.00
N ILE A 21 0.45 -6.07 -13.15
CA ILE A 21 1.71 -5.36 -12.92
C ILE A 21 2.77 -5.84 -13.90
N PHE A 22 3.47 -4.91 -14.55
CA PHE A 22 4.55 -5.14 -15.50
C PHE A 22 5.86 -4.57 -14.98
N PRO A 23 7.05 -5.08 -15.40
CA PRO A 23 8.30 -4.38 -15.21
C PRO A 23 8.28 -3.02 -15.90
N GLY A 24 8.68 -1.96 -15.18
CA GLY A 24 8.72 -0.61 -15.75
C GLY A 24 9.77 -0.51 -16.86
N SER A 25 9.41 0.08 -18.01
CA SER A 25 10.30 0.28 -19.18
C SER A 25 10.89 -1.03 -19.73
N GLU A 26 10.15 -2.13 -19.71
CA GLU A 26 10.60 -3.49 -20.05
C GLU A 26 11.25 -3.58 -21.44
N ILE A 27 10.76 -2.82 -22.43
CA ILE A 27 11.29 -2.81 -23.80
C ILE A 27 12.75 -2.31 -23.88
N TYR A 28 13.26 -1.62 -22.85
CA TYR A 28 14.64 -1.17 -22.72
C TYR A 28 15.46 -1.99 -21.72
N GLY A 29 14.97 -3.17 -21.33
CA GLY A 29 15.58 -4.03 -20.30
C GLY A 29 15.14 -3.69 -18.88
N GLY A 30 14.20 -2.77 -18.73
CA GLY A 30 13.63 -2.38 -17.43
C GLY A 30 14.54 -1.43 -16.64
N LEU A 31 13.98 -0.93 -15.53
CA LEU A 31 14.72 -0.25 -14.47
C LEU A 31 14.47 -1.01 -13.17
N ALA A 32 15.55 -1.39 -12.49
CA ALA A 32 15.48 -2.26 -11.32
C ALA A 32 14.45 -1.78 -10.28
N ASN A 33 13.53 -2.69 -9.91
CA ASN A 33 12.46 -2.46 -8.95
C ASN A 33 11.57 -1.24 -9.28
N THR A 34 11.33 -1.02 -10.55
CA THR A 34 10.34 -0.08 -11.08
C THR A 34 9.24 -0.89 -11.77
N TRP A 35 7.99 -0.58 -11.44
CA TRP A 35 6.84 -1.36 -11.85
C TRP A 35 5.74 -0.45 -12.40
N ASP A 36 5.12 -0.88 -13.49
CA ASP A 36 3.96 -0.25 -14.10
C ASP A 36 2.69 -1.04 -13.73
N TYR A 37 1.62 -0.34 -13.40
CA TYR A 37 0.32 -0.96 -13.20
C TYR A 37 -0.40 -1.08 -14.52
N GLY A 38 -0.67 -2.31 -14.94
CA GLY A 38 -1.42 -2.62 -16.15
C GLY A 38 -2.93 -2.34 -16.00
N PRO A 39 -3.74 -2.68 -17.01
CA PRO A 39 -5.18 -2.37 -17.01
C PRO A 39 -5.94 -2.87 -15.78
N LEU A 40 -5.66 -4.08 -15.29
CA LEU A 40 -6.29 -4.61 -14.08
C LEU A 40 -5.66 -4.05 -12.80
N GLY A 41 -4.36 -3.81 -12.83
CA GLY A 41 -3.62 -3.28 -11.68
C GLY A 41 -4.04 -1.86 -11.33
N VAL A 42 -4.23 -0.98 -12.30
CA VAL A 42 -4.67 0.40 -12.06
C VAL A 42 -6.09 0.45 -11.48
N GLU A 43 -6.99 -0.42 -11.95
CA GLU A 43 -8.35 -0.52 -11.38
C GLU A 43 -8.32 -1.03 -9.94
N LEU A 44 -7.56 -2.11 -9.65
CA LEU A 44 -7.40 -2.62 -8.28
C LEU A 44 -6.82 -1.55 -7.36
N LYS A 45 -5.74 -0.89 -7.79
CA LYS A 45 -5.09 0.18 -7.03
C LYS A 45 -6.03 1.35 -6.73
N ASN A 46 -6.80 1.79 -7.73
CA ASN A 46 -7.79 2.85 -7.56
C ASN A 46 -8.93 2.42 -6.63
N ASN A 47 -9.38 1.16 -6.69
CA ASN A 47 -10.42 0.64 -5.80
C ASN A 47 -9.94 0.60 -4.33
N VAL A 48 -8.68 0.21 -4.07
CA VAL A 48 -8.07 0.28 -2.72
C VAL A 48 -8.04 1.72 -2.21
N LYS A 49 -7.58 2.66 -3.04
CA LYS A 49 -7.55 4.09 -2.67
C LYS A 49 -8.95 4.66 -2.41
N LYS A 50 -9.94 4.29 -3.24
CA LYS A 50 -11.34 4.70 -3.05
C LYS A 50 -11.94 4.14 -1.76
N ALA A 51 -11.66 2.87 -1.43
CA ALA A 51 -12.12 2.24 -0.19
C ALA A 51 -11.56 2.96 1.04
N TRP A 52 -10.26 3.29 1.02
CA TRP A 52 -9.63 4.05 2.09
C TRP A 52 -10.22 5.46 2.21
N TRP A 53 -10.30 6.21 1.10
CA TRP A 53 -10.84 7.56 1.08
C TRP A 53 -12.29 7.63 1.56
N LYS A 54 -13.11 6.67 1.12
CA LYS A 54 -14.48 6.55 1.58
C LYS A 54 -14.55 6.43 3.10
N LYS A 55 -13.75 5.51 3.68
CA LYS A 55 -13.82 5.19 5.11
C LYS A 55 -13.15 6.26 5.99
N PHE A 56 -11.99 6.73 5.58
CA PHE A 56 -11.18 7.65 6.39
C PHE A 56 -11.58 9.12 6.21
N VAL A 57 -12.15 9.50 5.07
CA VAL A 57 -12.49 10.90 4.78
C VAL A 57 -13.98 11.09 4.65
N GLN A 58 -14.63 10.38 3.72
CA GLN A 58 -16.03 10.63 3.37
C GLN A 58 -16.99 10.24 4.50
N GLU A 59 -16.82 9.08 5.11
CA GLU A 59 -17.65 8.55 6.19
C GLU A 59 -17.20 9.01 7.59
N ASN A 60 -16.13 9.79 7.69
CA ASN A 60 -15.57 10.23 8.96
C ASN A 60 -15.81 11.72 9.20
N LYS A 61 -16.56 12.05 10.24
CA LYS A 61 -16.91 13.44 10.58
C LYS A 61 -15.74 14.32 11.00
N TYR A 62 -14.63 13.70 11.44
CA TYR A 62 -13.46 14.43 11.90
C TYR A 62 -12.54 14.86 10.76
N ASN A 63 -12.44 14.06 9.72
CA ASN A 63 -11.40 14.17 8.73
C ASN A 63 -11.79 15.01 7.52
N VAL A 64 -10.78 15.58 6.88
CA VAL A 64 -10.86 16.27 5.59
C VAL A 64 -9.70 15.85 4.70
N GLY A 65 -9.82 16.07 3.40
CA GLY A 65 -8.77 15.72 2.44
C GLY A 65 -7.88 16.90 2.07
N LEU A 66 -6.66 16.58 1.68
CA LEU A 66 -5.66 17.48 1.13
C LEU A 66 -4.92 16.80 -0.04
N ASP A 67 -4.48 17.57 -1.01
CA ASP A 67 -3.51 17.13 -2.01
C ASP A 67 -2.40 18.18 -2.10
N ALA A 68 -1.31 17.96 -1.34
CA ALA A 68 -0.16 18.84 -1.33
C ALA A 68 0.80 18.53 -2.48
N ALA A 69 1.53 19.55 -2.96
CA ALA A 69 2.52 19.40 -4.02
C ALA A 69 3.65 18.43 -3.61
N ILE A 70 4.18 17.68 -4.60
CA ILE A 70 5.36 16.82 -4.40
C ILE A 70 6.61 17.67 -4.17
N LEU A 71 6.79 18.72 -4.97
CA LEU A 71 7.90 19.66 -4.84
C LEU A 71 7.54 20.71 -3.79
N MET A 72 8.33 20.79 -2.73
CA MET A 72 8.12 21.67 -1.61
C MET A 72 9.37 22.49 -1.35
N ASN A 73 9.22 23.58 -0.59
CA ASN A 73 10.37 24.39 -0.17
C ASN A 73 11.36 23.48 0.59
N PRO A 74 12.66 23.48 0.25
CA PRO A 74 13.68 22.66 0.92
C PRO A 74 13.75 22.85 2.44
N GLN A 75 13.32 24.01 2.97
CA GLN A 75 13.25 24.24 4.41
C GLN A 75 12.26 23.31 5.12
N THR A 76 11.26 22.77 4.41
CA THR A 76 10.37 21.73 4.94
C THR A 76 11.17 20.51 5.39
N TRP A 77 12.16 20.10 4.60
CA TRP A 77 12.99 18.92 4.86
C TRP A 77 14.11 19.20 5.87
N VAL A 78 14.49 20.46 6.04
CA VAL A 78 15.35 20.88 7.15
C VAL A 78 14.58 20.82 8.46
N ALA A 79 13.38 21.38 8.50
CA ALA A 79 12.52 21.41 9.69
C ALA A 79 12.17 20.01 10.19
N SER A 80 11.75 19.14 9.28
CA SER A 80 11.37 17.75 9.60
C SER A 80 12.56 16.84 9.91
N GLY A 81 13.80 17.29 9.71
CA GLY A 81 15.01 16.49 9.93
C GLY A 81 15.39 15.51 8.82
N HIS A 82 14.63 15.41 7.74
CA HIS A 82 14.90 14.45 6.65
C HIS A 82 16.25 14.67 5.96
N LEU A 83 16.69 15.92 5.81
CA LEU A 83 18.01 16.19 5.21
C LEU A 83 19.17 15.76 6.10
N ALA A 84 18.98 15.77 7.40
CA ALA A 84 20.03 15.41 8.37
C ALA A 84 20.04 13.93 8.74
N GLY A 85 18.86 13.29 8.88
CA GLY A 85 18.73 11.98 9.51
C GLY A 85 18.02 10.90 8.70
N PHE A 86 17.40 11.22 7.56
CA PHE A 86 16.73 10.21 6.75
C PHE A 86 17.71 9.43 5.88
N SER A 87 18.42 8.50 6.50
CA SER A 87 19.54 7.79 5.88
C SER A 87 19.63 6.35 6.37
N ASP A 88 20.07 5.47 5.47
CA ASP A 88 20.42 4.07 5.78
C ASP A 88 21.93 3.90 6.02
N PRO A 89 22.33 2.93 6.89
CA PRO A 89 23.75 2.57 7.07
C PRO A 89 24.22 1.75 5.87
N LEU A 90 25.01 2.36 4.99
CA LEU A 90 25.50 1.77 3.74
C LEU A 90 26.91 1.24 3.91
N MET A 91 27.16 0.00 3.47
CA MET A 91 28.50 -0.57 3.29
C MET A 91 28.63 -1.25 1.93
N ASP A 92 29.84 -1.20 1.34
CA ASP A 92 30.12 -1.84 0.06
C ASP A 92 31.06 -3.05 0.28
N CYS A 93 30.81 -4.16 -0.44
CA CYS A 93 31.82 -5.23 -0.54
C CYS A 93 32.99 -4.73 -1.40
N LYS A 94 34.21 -4.79 -0.87
CA LYS A 94 35.42 -4.32 -1.59
C LYS A 94 35.78 -5.19 -2.80
N GLU A 95 35.31 -6.46 -2.81
CA GLU A 95 35.61 -7.43 -3.87
C GLU A 95 34.62 -7.29 -5.07
N CYS A 96 33.35 -7.53 -4.85
CA CYS A 96 32.34 -7.50 -5.92
C CYS A 96 31.70 -6.11 -6.16
N LYS A 97 31.99 -5.13 -5.31
CA LYS A 97 31.45 -3.76 -5.37
C LYS A 97 29.94 -3.64 -5.13
N GLU A 98 29.30 -4.72 -4.73
CA GLU A 98 27.89 -4.69 -4.34
C GLU A 98 27.68 -3.93 -3.04
N ARG A 99 26.51 -3.29 -2.95
CA ARG A 99 26.10 -2.42 -1.84
C ARG A 99 25.07 -3.09 -0.97
N PHE A 100 25.23 -2.90 0.33
CA PHE A 100 24.34 -3.50 1.33
C PHE A 100 23.98 -2.47 2.40
N ARG A 101 22.78 -2.62 2.95
CA ARG A 101 22.44 -2.02 4.24
C ARG A 101 23.09 -2.89 5.32
N ALA A 102 23.87 -2.26 6.18
CA ALA A 102 24.58 -2.98 7.24
C ALA A 102 23.62 -3.61 8.27
N ASP A 103 22.56 -2.89 8.62
CA ASP A 103 21.49 -3.37 9.50
C ASP A 103 20.83 -4.64 8.94
N LYS A 104 20.43 -4.63 7.66
CA LYS A 104 19.80 -5.80 7.03
C LYS A 104 20.75 -6.98 6.90
N LEU A 105 22.01 -6.73 6.59
CA LEU A 105 23.03 -7.78 6.51
C LEU A 105 23.19 -8.50 7.87
N ILE A 106 23.12 -7.75 8.97
CA ILE A 106 23.17 -8.28 10.32
C ILE A 106 21.90 -9.06 10.66
N GLU A 107 20.72 -8.49 10.40
CA GLU A 107 19.44 -9.16 10.65
C GLU A 107 19.30 -10.49 9.90
N ASP A 108 19.66 -10.50 8.61
CA ASP A 108 19.59 -11.71 7.79
C ASP A 108 20.55 -12.79 8.33
N TRP A 109 21.79 -12.40 8.71
CA TRP A 109 22.73 -13.32 9.34
C TRP A 109 22.20 -13.85 10.68
N CYS A 110 21.63 -13.01 11.53
CA CYS A 110 21.04 -13.43 12.81
C CYS A 110 19.91 -14.43 12.60
N LYS A 111 19.03 -14.18 11.63
CA LYS A 111 17.94 -15.07 11.28
C LYS A 111 18.42 -16.44 10.79
N GLU A 112 19.44 -16.46 9.93
CA GLU A 112 20.02 -17.69 9.40
C GLU A 112 20.74 -18.53 10.48
N ASN A 113 21.35 -17.87 11.46
CA ASN A 113 22.13 -18.52 12.52
C ASN A 113 21.36 -18.70 13.85
N GLY A 114 20.11 -18.27 13.93
CA GLY A 114 19.31 -18.32 15.15
C GLY A 114 19.92 -17.48 16.29
N PHE A 115 20.56 -16.36 15.95
CA PHE A 115 21.22 -15.48 16.91
C PHE A 115 20.27 -14.36 17.34
N GLU A 116 20.12 -14.15 18.65
CA GLU A 116 19.34 -13.04 19.20
C GLU A 116 20.25 -11.85 19.49
N LEU A 117 19.92 -10.69 18.93
CA LEU A 117 20.65 -9.45 19.19
C LEU A 117 20.44 -8.98 20.64
N PRO A 118 21.45 -8.41 21.29
CA PRO A 118 21.33 -7.90 22.67
C PRO A 118 20.43 -6.67 22.78
N LYS A 119 20.17 -5.99 21.68
CA LYS A 119 19.25 -4.84 21.55
C LYS A 119 18.73 -4.77 20.11
N PRO A 120 17.66 -4.04 19.82
CA PRO A 120 17.18 -3.82 18.46
C PRO A 120 18.27 -3.25 17.55
N ILE A 121 18.32 -3.69 16.29
CA ILE A 121 19.38 -3.28 15.35
C ILE A 121 19.42 -1.76 15.11
N ASP A 122 18.27 -1.09 15.18
CA ASP A 122 18.15 0.35 15.01
C ASP A 122 18.79 1.14 16.16
N ALA A 123 19.02 0.50 17.31
CA ALA A 123 19.76 1.06 18.43
C ALA A 123 21.28 0.89 18.34
N PHE A 124 21.80 0.23 17.28
CA PHE A 124 23.22 0.08 17.05
C PHE A 124 23.81 1.33 16.40
N SER A 125 24.94 1.79 16.91
CA SER A 125 25.78 2.76 16.20
C SER A 125 26.49 2.10 14.99
N HIS A 126 26.91 2.91 14.03
CA HIS A 126 27.67 2.40 12.88
C HIS A 126 28.95 1.63 13.29
N ALA A 127 29.59 2.06 14.38
CA ALA A 127 30.77 1.37 14.92
C ALA A 127 30.39 -0.01 15.48
N GLU A 128 29.28 -0.13 16.20
CA GLU A 128 28.79 -1.41 16.71
C GLU A 128 28.36 -2.35 15.58
N MET A 129 27.63 -1.83 14.56
CA MET A 129 27.26 -2.63 13.38
C MET A 129 28.50 -3.16 12.66
N LYS A 130 29.53 -2.31 12.46
CA LYS A 130 30.77 -2.72 11.82
C LYS A 130 31.51 -3.78 12.64
N ALA A 131 31.64 -3.57 13.93
CA ALA A 131 32.24 -4.52 14.84
C ALA A 131 31.52 -5.87 14.82
N PHE A 132 30.19 -5.86 14.80
CA PHE A 132 29.37 -7.06 14.70
C PHE A 132 29.64 -7.85 13.40
N VAL A 133 29.67 -7.14 12.25
CA VAL A 133 29.99 -7.76 10.94
C VAL A 133 31.37 -8.41 10.93
N GLU A 134 32.37 -7.75 11.54
CA GLU A 134 33.75 -8.25 11.63
C GLU A 134 33.86 -9.41 12.62
N GLU A 135 33.28 -9.29 13.83
CA GLU A 135 33.33 -10.31 14.89
C GLU A 135 32.68 -11.63 14.47
N HIS A 136 31.54 -11.55 13.83
CA HIS A 136 30.78 -12.71 13.35
C HIS A 136 31.22 -13.16 11.95
N ASN A 137 32.26 -12.52 11.39
CA ASN A 137 32.79 -12.84 10.08
C ASN A 137 31.71 -13.00 9.01
N ILE A 138 30.78 -12.02 8.93
CA ILE A 138 29.66 -12.08 8.02
C ILE A 138 30.15 -12.02 6.58
N ALA A 139 29.68 -12.96 5.76
CA ALA A 139 30.04 -13.04 4.35
C ALA A 139 29.18 -12.12 3.48
N CYS A 140 29.77 -11.62 2.40
CA CYS A 140 29.01 -10.93 1.35
C CYS A 140 28.03 -11.92 0.69
N PRO A 141 26.74 -11.65 0.67
CA PRO A 141 25.74 -12.56 0.06
C PRO A 141 25.98 -12.84 -1.42
N THR A 142 26.64 -11.93 -2.13
CA THR A 142 26.88 -12.04 -3.57
C THR A 142 28.12 -12.84 -3.91
N CYS A 143 29.25 -12.61 -3.21
CA CYS A 143 30.54 -13.23 -3.58
C CYS A 143 31.18 -14.09 -2.49
N GLY A 144 30.56 -14.19 -1.31
CA GLY A 144 31.05 -14.98 -0.18
C GLY A 144 32.32 -14.45 0.51
N LYS A 145 32.79 -13.24 0.17
CA LYS A 145 33.97 -12.62 0.79
C LYS A 145 33.56 -11.78 2.00
N HIS A 146 34.54 -11.55 2.91
CA HIS A 146 34.30 -10.86 4.20
C HIS A 146 34.97 -9.48 4.25
N ASN A 147 35.17 -8.83 3.10
CA ASN A 147 35.91 -7.58 3.02
C ASN A 147 34.96 -6.42 2.67
N PHE A 148 34.55 -5.69 3.69
CA PHE A 148 33.62 -4.57 3.54
C PHE A 148 34.30 -3.23 3.81
N THR A 149 33.69 -2.15 3.31
CA THR A 149 34.05 -0.77 3.63
C THR A 149 33.59 -0.39 5.03
N ASP A 150 34.01 0.78 5.50
CA ASP A 150 33.34 1.43 6.64
C ASP A 150 31.89 1.76 6.28
N ILE A 151 31.04 1.80 7.32
CA ILE A 151 29.63 2.18 7.18
C ILE A 151 29.55 3.70 7.02
N ARG A 152 28.80 4.11 6.01
CA ARG A 152 28.49 5.54 5.73
C ARG A 152 26.99 5.75 5.69
N GLN A 153 26.53 6.93 6.06
CA GLN A 153 25.14 7.32 5.90
C GLN A 153 24.84 7.58 4.43
N PHE A 154 23.74 7.01 3.95
CA PHE A 154 23.20 7.27 2.63
C PHE A 154 21.80 7.89 2.76
N ASN A 155 21.67 9.18 2.46
CA ASN A 155 20.40 9.87 2.51
C ASN A 155 19.47 9.38 1.42
N LEU A 156 18.26 8.98 1.78
CA LEU A 156 17.27 8.35 0.88
C LEU A 156 16.46 9.37 0.05
N MET A 157 16.67 10.68 0.22
CA MET A 157 15.95 11.67 -0.57
C MET A 157 16.50 11.77 -1.99
N PHE A 158 15.60 11.69 -2.98
CA PHE A 158 15.94 12.05 -4.35
C PHE A 158 16.09 13.55 -4.51
N LYS A 159 17.21 13.96 -5.08
CA LYS A 159 17.51 15.35 -5.43
C LYS A 159 17.15 15.62 -6.89
N THR A 160 16.64 16.83 -7.15
CA THR A 160 16.47 17.37 -8.49
C THR A 160 16.68 18.89 -8.46
N PHE A 161 16.53 19.55 -9.57
CA PHE A 161 16.78 20.99 -9.68
C PHE A 161 15.59 21.71 -10.29
N GLN A 162 15.31 22.90 -9.79
CA GLN A 162 14.30 23.80 -10.34
C GLN A 162 15.00 24.92 -11.11
N GLY A 163 14.61 25.16 -12.36
CA GLY A 163 15.25 26.16 -13.24
C GLY A 163 16.33 25.57 -14.13
N VAL A 164 17.20 26.42 -14.63
CA VAL A 164 18.16 26.09 -15.71
C VAL A 164 19.56 25.71 -15.24
N THR A 165 19.86 25.89 -13.96
CA THR A 165 21.19 25.63 -13.39
C THR A 165 21.09 24.58 -12.27
N GLU A 166 22.03 23.63 -12.31
CA GLU A 166 22.18 22.59 -11.29
C GLU A 166 23.10 23.05 -10.17
N ASP A 167 22.60 23.96 -9.33
CA ASP A 167 23.33 24.51 -8.19
C ASP A 167 22.59 24.33 -6.87
N ALA A 168 23.25 24.62 -5.75
CA ALA A 168 22.69 24.46 -4.41
C ALA A 168 21.43 25.30 -4.16
N LYS A 169 21.29 26.47 -4.86
CA LYS A 169 20.13 27.36 -4.67
C LYS A 169 18.89 26.84 -5.37
N ASN A 170 19.09 26.05 -6.43
CA ASN A 170 18.04 25.48 -7.25
C ASN A 170 17.72 24.03 -6.88
N THR A 171 18.42 23.47 -5.87
CA THR A 171 18.18 22.11 -5.40
C THR A 171 16.81 22.01 -4.74
N VAL A 172 16.01 21.07 -5.21
CA VAL A 172 14.74 20.63 -4.61
C VAL A 172 14.75 19.12 -4.45
N TYR A 173 13.81 18.61 -3.68
CA TYR A 173 13.75 17.19 -3.36
C TYR A 173 12.38 16.64 -3.73
N LEU A 174 12.35 15.37 -4.19
CA LEU A 174 11.11 14.62 -4.25
C LEU A 174 10.73 14.21 -2.84
N ARG A 175 9.50 14.47 -2.42
CA ARG A 175 9.07 14.17 -1.06
C ARG A 175 9.19 12.68 -0.72
N PRO A 176 9.77 12.31 0.43
CA PRO A 176 9.89 10.92 0.86
C PRO A 176 8.64 10.42 1.59
N GLU A 177 7.72 11.33 1.95
CA GLU A 177 6.44 11.07 2.63
C GLU A 177 5.43 12.18 2.32
N THR A 178 4.15 11.89 2.53
CA THR A 178 3.07 12.87 2.34
C THR A 178 2.78 13.71 3.58
N ALA A 179 3.22 13.27 4.77
CA ALA A 179 2.96 13.89 6.07
C ALA A 179 3.35 15.37 6.14
N GLN A 180 4.53 15.74 5.67
CA GLN A 180 5.04 17.11 5.77
C GLN A 180 4.20 18.12 4.99
N GLY A 181 3.58 17.68 3.88
CA GLY A 181 2.61 18.49 3.15
C GLY A 181 1.36 18.80 3.97
N ILE A 182 0.99 17.91 4.86
CA ILE A 182 -0.14 18.10 5.78
C ILE A 182 0.24 19.10 6.88
N PHE A 183 1.39 18.91 7.54
CA PHE A 183 1.82 19.79 8.62
C PHE A 183 2.00 21.24 8.16
N THR A 184 2.61 21.46 7.00
CA THR A 184 2.79 22.82 6.44
C THR A 184 1.47 23.49 6.06
N ASN A 185 0.39 22.72 5.85
CA ASN A 185 -0.94 23.23 5.53
C ASN A 185 -1.92 23.21 6.73
N PHE A 186 -1.49 22.81 7.92
CA PHE A 186 -2.34 22.67 9.09
C PHE A 186 -3.23 23.91 9.34
N VAL A 187 -2.62 25.10 9.43
CA VAL A 187 -3.35 26.36 9.70
C VAL A 187 -4.29 26.71 8.53
N ASN A 188 -3.87 26.48 7.27
CA ASN A 188 -4.71 26.75 6.11
C ASN A 188 -5.97 25.90 6.14
N VAL A 189 -5.80 24.59 6.37
CA VAL A 189 -6.91 23.64 6.40
C VAL A 189 -7.83 23.92 7.59
N GLN A 190 -7.28 24.08 8.80
CA GLN A 190 -8.06 24.36 10.02
C GLN A 190 -8.92 25.62 9.84
N ARG A 191 -8.32 26.71 9.34
CA ARG A 191 -9.00 27.98 9.13
C ARG A 191 -10.11 27.91 8.07
N THR A 192 -9.85 27.25 6.94
CA THR A 192 -10.79 27.19 5.81
C THR A 192 -11.94 26.24 6.06
N THR A 193 -11.69 25.14 6.77
CA THR A 193 -12.72 24.15 7.12
C THR A 193 -13.44 24.46 8.44
N ARG A 194 -12.88 25.36 9.27
CA ARG A 194 -13.39 25.71 10.61
C ARG A 194 -13.51 24.48 11.52
N LYS A 195 -12.68 23.46 11.30
CA LYS A 195 -12.69 22.27 12.15
C LYS A 195 -12.19 22.61 13.55
N LYS A 196 -12.85 22.02 14.55
CA LYS A 196 -12.42 22.02 15.94
C LYS A 196 -11.61 20.76 16.23
N MET A 197 -10.80 20.80 17.28
CA MET A 197 -10.12 19.60 17.78
C MET A 197 -11.10 18.59 18.39
N PRO A 198 -10.95 17.29 18.16
CA PRO A 198 -9.95 16.71 17.28
C PRO A 198 -10.39 16.73 15.80
N PHE A 199 -9.43 16.82 14.88
CA PHE A 199 -9.70 16.63 13.45
C PHE A 199 -8.48 16.08 12.72
N GLY A 200 -8.72 15.42 11.58
CA GLY A 200 -7.67 14.84 10.75
C GLY A 200 -7.58 15.46 9.37
N ILE A 201 -6.39 15.45 8.82
CA ILE A 201 -6.13 15.81 7.42
C ILE A 201 -5.53 14.59 6.73
N ALA A 202 -6.20 14.11 5.70
CA ALA A 202 -5.86 12.90 4.96
C ALA A 202 -5.32 13.23 3.56
N GLN A 203 -4.34 12.48 3.12
CA GLN A 203 -3.77 12.62 1.77
C GLN A 203 -3.48 11.25 1.17
N ILE A 204 -3.73 11.11 -0.14
CA ILE A 204 -3.18 10.05 -0.97
C ILE A 204 -2.22 10.70 -1.96
N GLY A 205 -0.98 10.25 -2.02
CA GLY A 205 -0.03 10.86 -2.93
C GLY A 205 1.26 10.08 -3.11
N LYS A 206 1.96 10.40 -4.21
CA LYS A 206 3.27 9.84 -4.54
C LYS A 206 4.31 10.28 -3.53
N SER A 207 5.18 9.32 -3.16
CA SER A 207 6.38 9.51 -2.37
C SER A 207 7.55 8.76 -3.00
N PHE A 208 8.78 9.20 -2.68
CA PHE A 208 9.99 8.73 -3.36
C PHE A 208 11.09 8.48 -2.33
N ARG A 209 11.63 7.27 -2.31
CA ARG A 209 12.78 6.92 -1.45
C ARG A 209 13.82 6.22 -2.28
N ASN A 210 15.03 6.73 -2.28
CA ASN A 210 16.15 6.15 -3.04
C ASN A 210 16.70 4.92 -2.31
N GLU A 211 15.87 3.90 -2.19
CA GLU A 211 16.15 2.63 -1.48
C GLU A 211 17.43 1.98 -2.02
N ILE A 212 18.28 1.53 -1.11
CA ILE A 212 19.53 0.82 -1.43
C ILE A 212 19.22 -0.60 -1.89
N THR A 213 18.33 -1.29 -1.16
CA THR A 213 17.95 -2.68 -1.40
C THR A 213 16.43 -2.80 -1.65
N PRO A 214 15.93 -2.25 -2.77
CA PRO A 214 14.54 -2.49 -3.15
C PRO A 214 14.34 -3.96 -3.49
N GLY A 215 13.12 -4.50 -3.29
CA GLY A 215 12.88 -5.90 -3.55
C GLY A 215 11.48 -6.37 -3.19
N ASN A 216 11.30 -7.69 -3.29
CA ASN A 216 10.05 -8.37 -3.04
C ASN A 216 8.88 -7.78 -3.88
N PHE A 217 9.11 -7.70 -5.20
CA PHE A 217 8.13 -7.17 -6.15
C PHE A 217 7.77 -5.72 -5.83
N ILE A 218 6.48 -5.39 -5.59
CA ILE A 218 6.04 -4.04 -5.25
C ILE A 218 6.08 -3.74 -3.74
N PHE A 219 6.65 -4.62 -2.91
CA PHE A 219 6.72 -4.42 -1.46
C PHE A 219 7.67 -3.28 -1.07
N ARG A 220 8.85 -3.20 -1.72
CA ARG A 220 9.83 -2.14 -1.50
C ARG A 220 10.33 -1.59 -2.83
N VAL A 221 9.82 -0.43 -3.19
CA VAL A 221 10.07 0.27 -4.44
C VAL A 221 10.53 1.71 -4.17
N ARG A 222 11.13 2.36 -5.16
CA ARG A 222 11.64 3.73 -5.00
C ARG A 222 10.59 4.80 -5.23
N GLU A 223 9.54 4.49 -5.98
CA GLU A 223 8.38 5.34 -6.25
C GLU A 223 7.13 4.59 -5.81
N PHE A 224 6.35 5.17 -4.90
CA PHE A 224 5.17 4.56 -4.32
C PHE A 224 4.11 5.60 -3.98
N GLU A 225 2.92 5.18 -3.59
CA GLU A 225 1.89 6.05 -3.05
C GLU A 225 1.65 5.73 -1.57
N GLN A 226 1.44 6.79 -0.79
CA GLN A 226 1.00 6.68 0.60
C GLN A 226 -0.45 7.14 0.73
N MET A 227 -1.16 6.49 1.63
CA MET A 227 -2.44 6.93 2.20
C MET A 227 -2.16 7.29 3.65
N GLU A 228 -2.06 8.57 3.94
CA GLU A 228 -1.68 9.10 5.25
C GLU A 228 -2.78 9.97 5.84
N LEU A 229 -2.98 9.82 7.14
CA LEU A 229 -3.86 10.66 7.94
C LEU A 229 -3.04 11.24 9.10
N GLU A 230 -2.99 12.57 9.20
CA GLU A 230 -2.49 13.26 10.38
C GLU A 230 -3.69 13.70 11.21
N PHE A 231 -3.90 13.03 12.34
CA PHE A 231 -5.02 13.28 13.23
C PHE A 231 -4.59 14.12 14.41
N PHE A 232 -5.01 15.37 14.39
CA PHE A 232 -4.68 16.38 15.39
C PHE A 232 -5.61 16.29 16.59
N CYS A 233 -5.06 16.25 17.80
CA CYS A 233 -5.81 16.15 19.03
C CYS A 233 -5.21 17.04 20.15
N LYS A 234 -5.99 17.21 21.23
CA LYS A 234 -5.51 17.94 22.42
C LYS A 234 -4.42 17.12 23.11
N PRO A 235 -3.29 17.74 23.53
CA PRO A 235 -2.28 17.07 24.35
C PRO A 235 -2.89 16.37 25.57
N GLY A 236 -2.48 15.13 25.82
CA GLY A 236 -3.02 14.28 26.89
C GLY A 236 -4.21 13.41 26.49
N THR A 237 -4.77 13.58 25.28
CA THR A 237 -5.79 12.68 24.72
C THR A 237 -5.24 11.78 23.60
N ASP A 238 -3.97 11.93 23.28
CA ASP A 238 -3.23 11.29 22.21
C ASP A 238 -3.29 9.75 22.29
N LEU A 239 -3.03 9.16 23.46
CA LEU A 239 -3.06 7.69 23.61
C LEU A 239 -4.46 7.09 23.44
N GLU A 240 -5.53 7.81 23.79
CA GLU A 240 -6.89 7.35 23.52
C GLU A 240 -7.16 7.34 22.03
N TRP A 241 -6.75 8.40 21.30
CA TRP A 241 -6.88 8.47 19.85
C TRP A 241 -5.96 7.48 19.13
N PHE A 242 -4.78 7.20 19.67
CA PHE A 242 -3.90 6.15 19.16
C PHE A 242 -4.59 4.78 19.20
N GLN A 243 -5.21 4.40 20.32
CA GLN A 243 -5.96 3.14 20.44
C GLN A 243 -7.20 3.12 19.52
N TYR A 244 -7.89 4.27 19.37
CA TYR A 244 -9.00 4.39 18.44
C TYR A 244 -8.55 4.09 17.00
N TRP A 245 -7.51 4.77 16.52
CA TRP A 245 -7.02 4.58 15.16
C TRP A 245 -6.42 3.19 14.94
N ARG A 246 -5.72 2.64 15.91
CA ARG A 246 -5.24 1.25 15.88
C ARG A 246 -6.39 0.27 15.62
N THR A 247 -7.48 0.37 16.37
CA THR A 247 -8.66 -0.48 16.18
C THR A 247 -9.38 -0.20 14.86
N PHE A 248 -9.50 1.07 14.49
CA PHE A 248 -10.16 1.48 13.26
C PHE A 248 -9.42 0.95 12.01
N CYS A 249 -8.10 1.06 11.99
CA CYS A 249 -7.26 0.56 10.91
C CYS A 249 -7.35 -0.95 10.76
N HIS A 250 -7.28 -1.70 11.87
CA HIS A 250 -7.45 -3.15 11.87
C HIS A 250 -8.80 -3.57 11.27
N ASN A 251 -9.89 -2.97 11.74
CA ASN A 251 -11.23 -3.27 11.24
C ASN A 251 -11.38 -2.94 9.74
N TRP A 252 -10.72 -1.87 9.27
CA TRP A 252 -10.73 -1.53 7.85
C TRP A 252 -10.00 -2.58 7.01
N LEU A 253 -8.84 -3.09 7.44
CA LEU A 253 -8.12 -4.17 6.76
C LEU A 253 -8.98 -5.42 6.60
N LEU A 254 -9.71 -5.80 7.66
CA LEU A 254 -10.65 -6.93 7.59
C LEU A 254 -11.81 -6.64 6.62
N SER A 255 -12.34 -5.41 6.62
CA SER A 255 -13.45 -5.03 5.76
C SER A 255 -13.13 -5.04 4.27
N ILE A 256 -11.88 -4.90 3.89
CA ILE A 256 -11.43 -5.01 2.49
C ILE A 256 -11.06 -6.45 2.09
N GLY A 257 -11.26 -7.42 2.97
CA GLY A 257 -11.13 -8.86 2.69
C GLY A 257 -9.81 -9.48 3.10
N LEU A 258 -8.92 -8.77 3.83
CA LEU A 258 -7.74 -9.40 4.42
C LEU A 258 -8.16 -10.29 5.60
N LYS A 259 -7.54 -11.45 5.72
CA LYS A 259 -7.82 -12.43 6.76
C LYS A 259 -7.06 -12.08 8.03
N ASP A 260 -7.77 -12.11 9.17
CA ASP A 260 -7.19 -11.80 10.47
C ASP A 260 -6.02 -12.72 10.84
N GLU A 261 -6.08 -13.99 10.43
CA GLU A 261 -4.99 -14.98 10.65
C GLU A 261 -3.67 -14.61 9.92
N ASN A 262 -3.74 -13.73 8.93
CA ASN A 262 -2.59 -13.22 8.18
C ASN A 262 -2.14 -11.83 8.63
N LEU A 263 -2.75 -11.30 9.69
CA LEU A 263 -2.42 -10.00 10.28
C LEU A 263 -1.90 -10.18 11.70
N ARG A 264 -0.95 -9.37 12.11
CA ARG A 264 -0.55 -9.21 13.50
C ARG A 264 -0.18 -7.77 13.81
N LEU A 265 -0.35 -7.39 15.06
CA LEU A 265 0.05 -6.10 15.59
C LEU A 265 1.37 -6.25 16.33
N ARG A 266 2.34 -5.39 16.02
CA ARG A 266 3.63 -5.32 16.70
C ARG A 266 3.80 -3.93 17.30
N ASP A 267 3.71 -3.83 18.61
CA ASP A 267 4.02 -2.60 19.32
C ASP A 267 5.55 -2.43 19.38
N HIS A 268 6.03 -1.23 19.14
CA HIS A 268 7.46 -0.92 19.27
C HIS A 268 7.87 -0.82 20.72
N ASP A 269 9.00 -1.42 21.04
CA ASP A 269 9.64 -1.23 22.34
C ASP A 269 10.15 0.21 22.47
N PRO A 270 10.25 0.76 23.71
CA PRO A 270 10.71 2.14 23.91
C PRO A 270 12.06 2.47 23.25
N GLU A 271 12.94 1.47 23.06
CA GLU A 271 14.25 1.61 22.44
C GLU A 271 14.19 1.65 20.89
N GLU A 272 13.08 1.18 20.30
CA GLU A 272 12.83 1.21 18.85
C GLU A 272 12.12 2.48 18.41
N LEU A 273 11.47 3.20 19.34
CA LEU A 273 10.69 4.38 19.00
C LEU A 273 11.55 5.45 18.32
N CYS A 274 11.04 5.98 17.21
CA CYS A 274 11.61 7.19 16.63
C CYS A 274 11.59 8.32 17.66
N PHE A 275 12.58 9.19 17.58
CA PHE A 275 12.77 10.30 18.54
C PHE A 275 11.56 11.25 18.66
N TYR A 276 10.66 11.23 17.71
CA TYR A 276 9.43 12.04 17.70
C TYR A 276 8.20 11.24 18.16
N SER A 277 8.31 9.94 18.37
CA SER A 277 7.16 9.08 18.66
C SER A 277 7.10 8.69 20.13
N LYS A 278 5.90 8.76 20.70
CA LYS A 278 5.58 8.30 22.05
C LYS A 278 5.08 6.85 22.09
N ALA A 279 4.44 6.41 21.01
CA ALA A 279 3.97 5.05 20.79
C ALA A 279 3.89 4.77 19.30
N THR A 280 4.23 3.56 18.89
CA THR A 280 4.10 3.10 17.50
C THR A 280 3.62 1.65 17.49
N THR A 281 2.68 1.33 16.61
CA THR A 281 2.25 -0.04 16.32
C THR A 281 2.37 -0.26 14.82
N ASP A 282 3.08 -1.32 14.43
CA ASP A 282 3.06 -1.82 13.07
C ASP A 282 1.97 -2.87 12.92
N PHE A 283 1.23 -2.79 11.82
CA PHE A 283 0.42 -3.87 11.32
C PHE A 283 1.27 -4.66 10.34
N GLU A 284 1.57 -5.89 10.67
CA GLU A 284 2.33 -6.78 9.80
C GLU A 284 1.38 -7.76 9.12
N PHE A 285 1.65 -8.04 7.84
CA PHE A 285 0.95 -9.02 7.05
C PHE A 285 1.87 -10.19 6.71
N LEU A 286 1.32 -11.40 6.71
CA LEU A 286 2.04 -12.62 6.35
C LEU A 286 2.09 -12.78 4.82
N PHE A 287 3.13 -12.18 4.22
CA PHE A 287 3.43 -12.38 2.81
C PHE A 287 4.05 -13.76 2.55
N PRO A 288 4.12 -14.25 1.30
CA PRO A 288 4.82 -15.50 0.99
C PRO A 288 6.30 -15.53 1.39
N PHE A 289 6.94 -14.36 1.53
CA PHE A 289 8.33 -14.23 2.00
C PHE A 289 8.44 -14.04 3.53
N GLY A 290 7.35 -14.10 4.25
CA GLY A 290 7.29 -13.91 5.70
C GLY A 290 6.55 -12.65 6.14
N TRP A 291 6.61 -12.36 7.43
CA TRP A 291 5.99 -11.16 8.00
C TRP A 291 6.64 -9.88 7.48
N GLY A 292 5.84 -8.95 7.07
CA GLY A 292 6.28 -7.65 6.59
C GLY A 292 5.31 -6.55 7.02
N GLU A 293 5.87 -5.40 7.34
CA GLU A 293 5.12 -4.21 7.71
C GLU A 293 4.18 -3.78 6.57
N LEU A 294 2.90 -3.67 6.88
CA LEU A 294 1.85 -3.21 5.98
C LEU A 294 1.43 -1.77 6.28
N TRP A 295 1.30 -1.44 7.56
CA TRP A 295 0.77 -0.17 8.04
C TRP A 295 1.43 0.21 9.36
N GLY A 296 1.72 1.50 9.57
CA GLY A 296 2.15 2.06 10.84
C GLY A 296 1.06 2.98 11.42
N VAL A 297 0.88 2.91 12.74
CA VAL A 297 0.15 3.92 13.50
C VAL A 297 1.10 4.46 14.55
N ALA A 298 1.38 5.78 14.53
CA ALA A 298 2.32 6.43 15.43
C ALA A 298 1.68 7.60 16.17
N ASP A 299 1.98 7.73 17.46
CA ASP A 299 1.75 8.95 18.22
C ASP A 299 3.00 9.83 18.09
N ARG A 300 2.93 10.85 17.23
CA ARG A 300 4.04 11.77 16.90
C ARG A 300 4.17 12.96 17.86
N THR A 301 3.31 13.04 18.87
CA THR A 301 3.23 14.17 19.79
C THR A 301 3.04 15.51 19.05
N ASP A 302 3.64 16.60 19.49
CA ASP A 302 3.65 17.91 18.84
C ASP A 302 4.90 18.16 18.00
N TYR A 303 5.73 17.13 17.79
CA TYR A 303 7.06 17.28 17.23
C TYR A 303 7.07 18.04 15.90
N ASP A 304 6.33 17.57 14.90
CA ASP A 304 6.38 18.13 13.54
C ASP A 304 5.92 19.59 13.50
N LEU A 305 4.79 19.91 14.14
CA LEU A 305 4.28 21.28 14.21
C LEU A 305 5.26 22.19 14.94
N THR A 306 5.87 21.71 16.02
CA THR A 306 6.90 22.45 16.77
C THR A 306 8.12 22.73 15.91
N GLN A 307 8.63 21.74 15.16
CA GLN A 307 9.77 21.93 14.27
C GLN A 307 9.48 22.92 13.15
N HIS A 308 8.30 22.82 12.52
CA HIS A 308 7.88 23.76 11.49
C HIS A 308 7.68 25.18 12.05
N GLN A 309 7.10 25.31 13.25
CA GLN A 309 6.96 26.60 13.93
C GLN A 309 8.32 27.23 14.19
N ASN A 310 9.24 26.47 14.76
CA ASN A 310 10.59 26.98 15.12
C ASN A 310 11.38 27.39 13.87
N THR A 311 11.30 26.59 12.79
CA THR A 311 12.04 26.87 11.54
C THR A 311 11.44 28.02 10.76
N SER A 312 10.11 28.10 10.67
CA SER A 312 9.42 29.12 9.86
C SER A 312 9.15 30.42 10.60
N GLY A 313 9.16 30.41 11.92
CA GLY A 313 8.73 31.53 12.77
C GLY A 313 7.23 31.83 12.70
N LYS A 314 6.42 30.89 12.14
CA LYS A 314 4.96 31.03 12.05
C LYS A 314 4.28 30.34 13.22
N ASP A 315 3.22 30.97 13.75
CA ASP A 315 2.40 30.37 14.82
C ASP A 315 1.56 29.19 14.26
N LEU A 316 1.83 28.01 14.75
CA LEU A 316 1.09 26.77 14.41
C LEU A 316 0.26 26.26 15.60
N THR A 317 0.04 27.10 16.61
CA THR A 317 -0.83 26.76 17.73
C THR A 317 -2.31 26.75 17.32
N TYR A 318 -3.09 25.92 18.00
CA TYR A 318 -4.54 25.93 17.93
C TYR A 318 -5.09 26.72 19.14
N PHE A 319 -6.05 27.60 18.88
CA PHE A 319 -6.83 28.25 19.93
C PHE A 319 -8.15 27.52 20.12
N ASP A 320 -8.36 26.95 21.29
CA ASP A 320 -9.61 26.30 21.67
C ASP A 320 -10.59 27.32 22.25
N PRO A 321 -11.68 27.67 21.54
CA PRO A 321 -12.63 28.66 22.02
C PRO A 321 -13.51 28.14 23.17
N GLU A 322 -13.57 26.82 23.41
CA GLU A 322 -14.37 26.25 24.49
C GLU A 322 -13.66 26.34 25.84
N THR A 323 -12.34 26.13 25.85
CA THR A 323 -11.51 26.17 27.06
C THR A 323 -10.73 27.46 27.19
N ASN A 324 -10.70 28.31 26.16
CA ASN A 324 -9.90 29.50 26.04
C ASN A 324 -8.38 29.24 26.21
N GLU A 325 -7.95 28.05 25.82
CA GLU A 325 -6.56 27.62 25.86
C GLU A 325 -5.91 27.70 24.48
N ARG A 326 -4.60 27.84 24.48
CA ARG A 326 -3.79 27.81 23.25
C ARG A 326 -2.70 26.76 23.42
N TYR A 327 -2.59 25.84 22.44
CA TYR A 327 -1.60 24.75 22.49
C TYR A 327 -1.18 24.33 21.08
N ILE A 328 -0.03 23.67 20.95
CA ILE A 328 0.34 22.94 19.74
C ILE A 328 -0.34 21.57 19.83
N PRO A 329 -1.14 21.16 18.85
CA PRO A 329 -1.80 19.86 18.87
C PRO A 329 -0.82 18.70 18.85
N TYR A 330 -1.18 17.59 19.49
CA TYR A 330 -0.53 16.30 19.29
C TYR A 330 -1.12 15.62 18.06
N VAL A 331 -0.34 14.72 17.48
CA VAL A 331 -0.67 14.08 16.19
C VAL A 331 -0.63 12.57 16.34
N VAL A 332 -1.68 11.91 15.88
CA VAL A 332 -1.69 10.44 15.67
C VAL A 332 -1.73 10.20 14.17
N GLU A 333 -0.75 9.45 13.66
CA GLU A 333 -0.54 9.18 12.25
C GLU A 333 -0.81 7.72 11.90
N PRO A 334 -1.93 7.36 11.26
CA PRO A 334 -2.05 6.15 10.45
C PRO A 334 -1.43 6.36 9.06
N SER A 335 -0.37 5.62 8.72
CA SER A 335 0.34 5.71 7.44
C SER A 335 0.44 4.37 6.73
N LEU A 336 -0.12 4.26 5.53
CA LEU A 336 -0.26 3.04 4.75
C LEU A 336 0.30 3.20 3.34
N GLY A 337 1.15 2.26 2.92
CA GLY A 337 1.61 2.18 1.53
C GLY A 337 0.57 1.53 0.61
N VAL A 338 0.22 2.20 -0.49
CA VAL A 338 -0.75 1.67 -1.47
C VAL A 338 -0.20 0.39 -2.11
N GLU A 339 1.06 0.37 -2.50
CA GLU A 339 1.73 -0.77 -3.14
C GLU A 339 1.73 -2.00 -2.23
N ARG A 340 2.06 -1.82 -0.96
CA ARG A 340 2.02 -2.92 0.03
C ARG A 340 0.60 -3.43 0.26
N SER A 341 -0.39 -2.54 0.29
CA SER A 341 -1.82 -2.93 0.40
C SER A 341 -2.28 -3.73 -0.80
N VAL A 342 -1.95 -3.28 -2.02
CA VAL A 342 -2.26 -4.01 -3.25
C VAL A 342 -1.59 -5.39 -3.24
N LEU A 343 -0.33 -5.47 -2.82
CA LEU A 343 0.38 -6.75 -2.72
C LEU A 343 -0.28 -7.68 -1.68
N ALA A 344 -0.62 -7.17 -0.50
CA ALA A 344 -1.30 -7.95 0.53
C ALA A 344 -2.64 -8.51 0.03
N VAL A 345 -3.44 -7.66 -0.63
CA VAL A 345 -4.72 -8.06 -1.24
C VAL A 345 -4.51 -9.14 -2.32
N LEU A 346 -3.52 -8.98 -3.19
CA LEU A 346 -3.20 -9.99 -4.22
C LEU A 346 -2.72 -11.30 -3.58
N CYS A 347 -1.86 -11.23 -2.57
CA CYS A 347 -1.35 -12.42 -1.86
C CYS A 347 -2.47 -13.16 -1.13
N ASP A 348 -3.35 -12.44 -0.46
CA ASP A 348 -4.42 -13.06 0.32
C ASP A 348 -5.50 -13.68 -0.59
N ALA A 349 -5.81 -12.98 -1.70
CA ALA A 349 -6.82 -13.40 -2.65
C ALA A 349 -6.41 -14.57 -3.55
N TYR A 350 -5.11 -14.76 -3.81
CA TYR A 350 -4.63 -15.85 -4.68
C TYR A 350 -4.97 -17.22 -4.11
N ASP A 351 -5.61 -18.08 -4.91
CA ASP A 351 -5.95 -19.45 -4.52
C ASP A 351 -5.85 -20.43 -5.71
N GLU A 352 -5.49 -21.67 -5.40
CA GLU A 352 -5.50 -22.79 -6.34
C GLU A 352 -6.44 -23.87 -5.82
N GLU A 353 -7.48 -24.17 -6.57
CA GLU A 353 -8.52 -25.12 -6.23
C GLU A 353 -8.50 -26.33 -7.16
N ILE A 354 -8.44 -27.51 -6.60
CA ILE A 354 -8.56 -28.76 -7.38
C ILE A 354 -10.04 -29.01 -7.63
N VAL A 355 -10.49 -28.82 -8.85
CA VAL A 355 -11.91 -28.99 -9.24
C VAL A 355 -12.20 -30.43 -9.63
N ASP A 356 -11.27 -31.10 -10.32
CA ASP A 356 -11.38 -32.51 -10.71
C ASP A 356 -10.04 -33.21 -10.40
N PRO A 357 -9.96 -33.94 -9.26
CA PRO A 357 -8.74 -34.65 -8.88
C PRO A 357 -8.30 -35.74 -9.88
N GLU A 358 -9.26 -36.39 -10.57
CA GLU A 358 -8.96 -37.47 -11.52
C GLU A 358 -8.27 -36.93 -12.78
N LYS A 359 -8.63 -35.70 -13.19
CA LYS A 359 -8.05 -35.02 -14.36
C LYS A 359 -6.91 -34.05 -13.97
N ASN A 360 -6.61 -33.95 -12.68
CA ASN A 360 -5.69 -32.92 -12.14
C ASN A 360 -6.05 -31.51 -12.65
N ASP A 361 -7.36 -31.20 -12.72
CA ASP A 361 -7.86 -29.90 -13.15
C ASP A 361 -7.77 -28.91 -11.99
N VAL A 362 -6.81 -28.00 -12.07
CA VAL A 362 -6.58 -26.94 -11.10
C VAL A 362 -7.20 -25.64 -11.60
N ARG A 363 -8.02 -25.04 -10.75
CA ARG A 363 -8.60 -23.70 -10.97
C ARG A 363 -7.78 -22.68 -10.20
N VAL A 364 -7.14 -21.76 -10.90
CA VAL A 364 -6.55 -20.56 -10.29
C VAL A 364 -7.64 -19.53 -10.14
N VAL A 365 -7.77 -18.96 -8.95
CA VAL A 365 -8.79 -17.96 -8.66
C VAL A 365 -8.23 -16.85 -7.76
N MET A 366 -8.55 -15.61 -8.13
CA MET A 366 -8.27 -14.44 -7.29
C MET A 366 -9.54 -14.09 -6.49
N ARG A 367 -9.58 -14.49 -5.22
CA ARG A 367 -10.74 -14.24 -4.32
C ARG A 367 -10.70 -12.83 -3.74
N LEU A 368 -10.62 -11.85 -4.63
CA LEU A 368 -10.67 -10.44 -4.25
C LEU A 368 -12.02 -10.08 -3.63
N HIS A 369 -12.02 -9.21 -2.61
CA HIS A 369 -13.26 -8.60 -2.15
C HIS A 369 -13.99 -7.96 -3.35
N PRO A 370 -15.30 -8.21 -3.55
CA PRO A 370 -16.01 -7.76 -4.76
C PRO A 370 -15.86 -6.26 -5.04
N ALA A 371 -15.86 -5.43 -4.00
CA ALA A 371 -15.64 -3.99 -4.14
C ALA A 371 -14.24 -3.62 -4.63
N LEU A 372 -13.22 -4.46 -4.39
CA LEU A 372 -11.84 -4.22 -4.85
C LEU A 372 -11.57 -4.80 -6.25
N ALA A 373 -12.35 -5.79 -6.70
CA ALA A 373 -12.15 -6.44 -8.00
C ALA A 373 -12.04 -5.41 -9.14
N PRO A 374 -11.09 -5.57 -10.08
CA PRO A 374 -10.95 -4.68 -11.23
C PRO A 374 -12.24 -4.56 -12.04
N PHE A 375 -12.82 -5.69 -12.44
CA PHE A 375 -14.17 -5.75 -13.00
C PHE A 375 -15.16 -6.20 -11.94
N LYS A 376 -16.33 -5.55 -11.91
CA LYS A 376 -17.43 -5.92 -10.99
C LYS A 376 -18.27 -7.07 -11.54
N ALA A 377 -18.30 -7.16 -12.86
CA ALA A 377 -18.95 -8.24 -13.59
C ALA A 377 -18.29 -8.42 -14.95
N ALA A 378 -18.52 -9.58 -15.56
CA ALA A 378 -18.18 -9.82 -16.96
C ALA A 378 -19.41 -10.31 -17.72
N VAL A 379 -19.69 -9.73 -18.88
CA VAL A 379 -20.80 -10.14 -19.77
C VAL A 379 -20.28 -11.10 -20.83
N LEU A 380 -20.84 -12.29 -20.86
CA LEU A 380 -20.36 -13.43 -21.63
C LEU A 380 -21.50 -14.00 -22.48
N PRO A 381 -21.64 -13.66 -23.78
CA PRO A 381 -22.65 -14.30 -24.63
C PRO A 381 -22.37 -15.80 -24.76
N LEU A 382 -23.35 -16.66 -24.53
CA LEU A 382 -23.16 -18.12 -24.63
C LEU A 382 -22.68 -18.54 -26.05
N SER A 383 -23.15 -17.83 -27.06
CA SER A 383 -22.80 -18.03 -28.48
C SER A 383 -22.57 -16.66 -29.14
N LYS A 384 -21.71 -16.62 -30.18
CA LYS A 384 -21.52 -15.38 -30.96
C LYS A 384 -22.80 -14.85 -31.61
N LYS A 385 -23.82 -15.66 -31.82
CA LYS A 385 -25.13 -15.23 -32.32
C LYS A 385 -25.87 -14.33 -31.34
N LEU A 386 -25.49 -14.36 -30.06
CA LEU A 386 -26.09 -13.62 -28.96
C LEU A 386 -25.26 -12.39 -28.59
N SER A 387 -24.14 -12.11 -29.28
CA SER A 387 -23.20 -11.05 -28.91
C SER A 387 -23.83 -9.67 -28.94
N ASP A 388 -24.71 -9.37 -29.91
CA ASP A 388 -25.36 -8.05 -30.02
C ASP A 388 -26.20 -7.76 -28.77
N LYS A 389 -27.01 -8.73 -28.34
CA LYS A 389 -27.84 -8.59 -27.13
C LYS A 389 -27.03 -8.56 -25.83
N ALA A 390 -25.97 -9.34 -25.74
CA ALA A 390 -25.04 -9.27 -24.63
C ALA A 390 -24.32 -7.91 -24.58
N SER A 391 -23.98 -7.32 -25.75
CA SER A 391 -23.38 -5.99 -25.84
C SER A 391 -24.29 -4.89 -25.31
N GLU A 392 -25.60 -4.96 -25.57
CA GLU A 392 -26.58 -4.03 -25.01
C GLU A 392 -26.54 -4.03 -23.46
N ILE A 393 -26.39 -5.22 -22.84
CA ILE A 393 -26.26 -5.38 -21.38
C ILE A 393 -24.94 -4.78 -20.88
N PHE A 394 -23.83 -5.05 -21.59
CA PHE A 394 -22.53 -4.47 -21.28
C PHE A 394 -22.58 -2.95 -21.35
N GLU A 395 -23.13 -2.37 -22.42
CA GLU A 395 -23.26 -0.91 -22.60
C GLU A 395 -24.08 -0.25 -21.49
N ASP A 396 -25.10 -0.93 -21.00
CA ASP A 396 -25.92 -0.41 -19.90
C ASP A 396 -25.17 -0.47 -18.56
N LEU A 397 -24.60 -1.63 -18.19
CA LEU A 397 -23.88 -1.83 -16.94
C LEU A 397 -22.60 -1.01 -16.86
N SER A 398 -21.89 -0.78 -17.99
CA SER A 398 -20.65 -0.01 -18.04
C SER A 398 -20.82 1.47 -17.67
N LYS A 399 -22.04 2.01 -17.67
CA LYS A 399 -22.34 3.35 -17.17
C LYS A 399 -22.18 3.47 -15.65
N TYR A 400 -22.21 2.34 -14.93
CA TYR A 400 -22.22 2.30 -13.46
C TYR A 400 -21.01 1.57 -12.88
N PHE A 401 -20.49 0.57 -13.59
CA PHE A 401 -19.46 -0.33 -13.10
C PHE A 401 -18.35 -0.53 -14.15
N SER A 402 -17.15 -0.90 -13.69
CA SER A 402 -16.15 -1.50 -14.57
C SER A 402 -16.60 -2.93 -14.90
N VAL A 403 -16.88 -3.20 -16.15
CA VAL A 403 -17.41 -4.47 -16.66
C VAL A 403 -16.54 -4.97 -17.80
N ASP A 404 -16.27 -6.27 -17.87
CA ASP A 404 -15.58 -6.90 -19.00
C ASP A 404 -16.59 -7.52 -19.98
N PHE A 405 -16.21 -7.64 -21.25
CA PHE A 405 -16.97 -8.31 -22.29
C PHE A 405 -16.07 -9.32 -23.03
N ASP A 406 -16.43 -10.60 -22.96
CA ASP A 406 -15.62 -11.66 -23.58
C ASP A 406 -16.49 -12.65 -24.35
N GLU A 407 -16.26 -12.77 -25.65
CA GLU A 407 -16.92 -13.72 -26.54
C GLU A 407 -15.94 -14.78 -27.13
N ALA A 408 -14.66 -14.76 -26.69
CA ALA A 408 -13.61 -15.58 -27.31
C ALA A 408 -13.48 -16.97 -26.68
N GLY A 409 -13.71 -18.02 -27.43
CA GLY A 409 -13.59 -19.40 -26.99
C GLY A 409 -14.84 -19.94 -26.28
N SER A 410 -14.73 -21.13 -25.64
CA SER A 410 -15.84 -21.75 -24.93
C SER A 410 -16.17 -21.00 -23.62
N ILE A 411 -17.44 -21.08 -23.20
CA ILE A 411 -17.90 -20.42 -21.96
C ILE A 411 -17.10 -20.85 -20.74
N GLY A 412 -16.74 -22.12 -20.61
CA GLY A 412 -15.91 -22.62 -19.52
C GLY A 412 -14.52 -21.99 -19.46
N LYS A 413 -13.87 -21.77 -20.63
CA LYS A 413 -12.58 -21.06 -20.69
C LYS A 413 -12.72 -19.59 -20.32
N ARG A 414 -13.83 -18.96 -20.66
CA ARG A 414 -14.10 -17.57 -20.30
C ARG A 414 -14.33 -17.42 -18.79
N TYR A 415 -15.08 -18.33 -18.17
CA TYR A 415 -15.21 -18.36 -16.70
C TYR A 415 -13.85 -18.48 -16.01
N ARG A 416 -12.98 -19.40 -16.49
CA ARG A 416 -11.61 -19.54 -15.92
C ARG A 416 -10.79 -18.26 -16.03
N ARG A 417 -10.87 -17.54 -17.18
CA ARG A 417 -10.18 -16.24 -17.31
C ARG A 417 -10.69 -15.21 -16.30
N GLN A 418 -12.00 -15.16 -16.07
CA GLN A 418 -12.60 -14.24 -15.11
C GLN A 418 -12.28 -14.63 -13.67
N ASP A 419 -12.21 -15.93 -13.36
CA ASP A 419 -11.76 -16.42 -12.06
C ASP A 419 -10.32 -15.97 -11.76
N GLU A 420 -9.41 -16.08 -12.73
CA GLU A 420 -8.00 -15.70 -12.60
C GLU A 420 -7.78 -14.18 -12.44
N VAL A 421 -8.66 -13.35 -12.94
CA VAL A 421 -8.56 -11.88 -12.76
C VAL A 421 -9.41 -11.36 -11.60
N GLY A 422 -10.17 -12.26 -10.96
CA GLY A 422 -10.90 -11.95 -9.74
C GLY A 422 -12.25 -11.28 -9.95
N THR A 423 -12.84 -11.38 -11.16
CA THR A 423 -14.19 -10.85 -11.43
C THR A 423 -15.22 -11.63 -10.61
N PRO A 424 -15.99 -10.98 -9.73
CA PRO A 424 -16.85 -11.68 -8.78
C PRO A 424 -18.09 -12.30 -9.44
N LEU A 425 -18.61 -11.71 -10.51
CA LEU A 425 -19.84 -12.15 -11.18
C LEU A 425 -19.62 -12.30 -12.69
N CYS A 426 -20.04 -13.44 -13.25
CA CYS A 426 -20.10 -13.67 -14.69
C CYS A 426 -21.55 -13.73 -15.14
N ILE A 427 -21.94 -12.83 -16.04
CA ILE A 427 -23.29 -12.67 -16.58
C ILE A 427 -23.32 -13.34 -17.95
N THR A 428 -24.04 -14.46 -18.09
CA THR A 428 -24.15 -15.19 -19.35
C THR A 428 -25.52 -14.91 -19.97
N TYR A 429 -25.51 -14.31 -21.17
CA TYR A 429 -26.68 -14.22 -22.02
C TYR A 429 -26.78 -15.49 -22.88
N ASP A 430 -27.83 -16.25 -22.72
CA ASP A 430 -28.06 -17.54 -23.37
C ASP A 430 -29.33 -17.53 -24.25
N PHE A 431 -29.65 -18.64 -24.89
CA PHE A 431 -30.81 -18.73 -25.80
C PHE A 431 -32.15 -18.59 -25.07
N GLU A 432 -32.21 -18.96 -23.77
CA GLU A 432 -33.41 -18.80 -22.95
C GLU A 432 -33.62 -17.32 -22.61
N SER A 433 -32.56 -16.54 -22.57
CA SER A 433 -32.61 -15.09 -22.28
C SER A 433 -33.47 -14.30 -23.27
N GLU A 434 -33.56 -14.79 -24.51
CA GLU A 434 -34.43 -14.20 -25.54
C GLU A 434 -35.92 -14.41 -25.22
N ASN A 435 -36.26 -15.42 -24.42
CA ASN A 435 -37.64 -15.79 -24.11
C ASN A 435 -38.12 -15.20 -22.77
N ASP A 436 -37.27 -15.28 -21.74
CA ASP A 436 -37.64 -14.93 -20.36
C ASP A 436 -37.11 -13.57 -19.90
N GLY A 437 -36.26 -12.90 -20.69
CA GLY A 437 -35.64 -11.61 -20.33
C GLY A 437 -34.66 -11.70 -19.14
N CYS A 438 -34.21 -12.92 -18.80
CA CYS A 438 -33.27 -13.15 -17.71
C CYS A 438 -31.91 -13.59 -18.24
N VAL A 439 -30.89 -13.47 -17.41
CA VAL A 439 -29.53 -13.96 -17.68
C VAL A 439 -29.08 -14.88 -16.55
N THR A 440 -28.11 -15.74 -16.86
CA THR A 440 -27.48 -16.56 -15.84
C THR A 440 -26.31 -15.79 -15.22
N VAL A 441 -26.34 -15.58 -13.90
CA VAL A 441 -25.26 -14.96 -13.13
C VAL A 441 -24.54 -16.03 -12.35
N ARG A 442 -23.24 -16.20 -12.61
CA ARG A 442 -22.35 -17.15 -11.92
C ARG A 442 -21.51 -16.40 -10.89
N ASP A 443 -21.54 -16.89 -9.68
CA ASP A 443 -20.67 -16.45 -8.59
C ASP A 443 -19.27 -17.06 -8.75
N ARG A 444 -18.21 -16.25 -8.60
CA ARG A 444 -16.82 -16.68 -8.72
C ARG A 444 -16.44 -17.70 -7.65
N ASP A 445 -16.83 -17.45 -6.40
CA ASP A 445 -16.31 -18.19 -5.25
C ASP A 445 -17.00 -19.54 -5.07
N THR A 446 -18.32 -19.57 -5.23
CA THR A 446 -19.13 -20.80 -5.09
C THR A 446 -19.32 -21.56 -6.39
N MET A 447 -19.13 -20.91 -7.55
CA MET A 447 -19.49 -21.38 -8.91
C MET A 447 -21.00 -21.62 -9.10
N GLU A 448 -21.82 -21.27 -8.12
CA GLU A 448 -23.26 -21.34 -8.24
C GLU A 448 -23.78 -20.38 -9.28
N GLN A 449 -24.90 -20.75 -9.90
CA GLN A 449 -25.54 -19.98 -10.96
C GLN A 449 -26.99 -19.70 -10.59
N VAL A 450 -27.38 -18.43 -10.75
CA VAL A 450 -28.76 -17.98 -10.50
C VAL A 450 -29.30 -17.28 -11.74
N ARG A 451 -30.60 -17.33 -11.92
CA ARG A 451 -31.28 -16.63 -13.01
C ARG A 451 -31.78 -15.28 -12.53
N ILE A 452 -31.36 -14.18 -13.17
CA ILE A 452 -31.67 -12.79 -12.77
C ILE A 452 -32.27 -12.07 -13.97
N PRO A 453 -33.41 -11.34 -13.80
CA PRO A 453 -33.92 -10.44 -14.82
C PRO A 453 -32.90 -9.36 -15.20
N VAL A 454 -32.74 -9.07 -16.50
CA VAL A 454 -31.79 -8.06 -16.98
C VAL A 454 -32.01 -6.71 -16.29
N ALA A 455 -33.27 -6.33 -16.07
CA ALA A 455 -33.65 -5.06 -15.41
C ALA A 455 -33.17 -4.96 -13.95
N GLU A 456 -32.86 -6.09 -13.28
CA GLU A 456 -32.45 -6.14 -11.87
C GLU A 456 -30.91 -6.25 -11.70
N LEU A 457 -30.17 -6.41 -12.79
CA LEU A 457 -28.72 -6.67 -12.76
C LEU A 457 -27.95 -5.55 -12.05
N LYS A 458 -28.31 -4.30 -12.32
CA LYS A 458 -27.63 -3.15 -11.69
C LYS A 458 -27.74 -3.20 -10.17
N ASP A 459 -28.94 -3.37 -9.66
CA ASP A 459 -29.19 -3.40 -8.21
C ASP A 459 -28.58 -4.67 -7.58
N TYR A 460 -28.59 -5.78 -8.29
CA TYR A 460 -27.96 -7.02 -7.87
C TYR A 460 -26.44 -6.84 -7.70
N ILE A 461 -25.75 -6.30 -8.71
CA ILE A 461 -24.31 -6.03 -8.66
C ILE A 461 -24.02 -5.01 -7.56
N GLU A 462 -24.78 -3.90 -7.48
CA GLU A 462 -24.56 -2.86 -6.47
C GLU A 462 -24.65 -3.40 -5.05
N ASN A 463 -25.61 -4.30 -4.77
CA ASN A 463 -25.73 -4.95 -3.48
C ASN A 463 -24.59 -5.95 -3.21
N TYR A 464 -24.12 -6.64 -4.24
CA TYR A 464 -23.06 -7.64 -4.12
C TYR A 464 -21.67 -7.02 -3.82
N ILE A 465 -21.39 -5.82 -4.35
CA ILE A 465 -20.09 -5.15 -4.20
C ILE A 465 -19.99 -4.21 -2.98
N LYS A 466 -20.97 -4.21 -2.07
CA LYS A 466 -20.93 -3.37 -0.86
C LYS A 466 -19.81 -3.81 0.09
N PHE A 467 -19.20 -2.79 0.74
CA PHE A 467 -18.32 -3.00 1.89
C PHE A 467 -19.12 -3.20 3.17
#